data_26a1359d955570b7a00a6e24d8f7d3ed
#
_entry.id   26a1359d955570b7a00a6e24d8f7d3ed
#
_cell.length_a   1.000
_cell.length_b   1.000
_cell.length_c   1.000
_cell.angle_alpha   90.00
_cell.angle_beta   90.00
_cell.angle_gamma   90.00
#
_symmetry.space_group_name_H-M   'P 1'
#
loop_
_entity.id
_entity.type
_entity.pdbx_description
1 polymer ?
#
loop_
_entity_poly.entity_id
_entity_poly.type
_entity_poly.pdbx_seq_one_letter_code
_entity_poly.pdbx_strand_id
1 'polypeptide(L)'
;MANTWQGEFPWQNKLLDGFEGTSPVGSFPPNGYGLFDMAGNVWEWTSDWYVHRHADEIVKSCCGPAVNPRIASPDKSYDPRQPQFRIPRKVVKGGSFLCAPNYCLRYRPAARQPQMIDTAMSHIGFRCIIRTPKTVPGEVLENLRKIS
;
A
#
# COMPACT_ATOMS: atom_id res chain seq x y z
N MET A 1 -4.23 5.32 -16.87
CA MET A 1 -2.81 5.20 -17.28
C MET A 1 -1.99 5.31 -16.02
N ALA A 2 -0.86 4.61 -15.91
CA ALA A 2 -0.01 4.58 -14.71
C ALA A 2 1.43 4.29 -15.14
N ASN A 3 2.41 4.70 -14.34
CA ASN A 3 3.81 4.39 -14.58
C ASN A 3 4.09 2.92 -14.20
N THR A 4 4.18 2.07 -15.23
CA THR A 4 4.45 0.63 -15.13
C THR A 4 5.36 0.22 -16.28
N TRP A 5 6.00 -0.93 -16.17
CA TRP A 5 6.84 -1.44 -17.24
C TRP A 5 6.00 -1.80 -18.48
N GLN A 6 6.45 -1.36 -19.64
CA GLN A 6 5.72 -1.49 -20.90
C GLN A 6 6.55 -2.22 -21.95
N GLY A 7 6.45 -3.52 -21.96
CA GLY A 7 7.19 -4.42 -22.83
C GLY A 7 7.63 -5.66 -22.09
N GLU A 8 8.68 -6.29 -22.60
CA GLU A 8 9.21 -7.54 -22.07
C GLU A 8 10.20 -7.28 -20.93
N PHE A 9 9.75 -7.48 -19.70
CA PHE A 9 10.62 -7.33 -18.54
C PHE A 9 11.65 -8.47 -18.45
N PRO A 10 12.93 -8.19 -18.14
CA PRO A 10 13.55 -6.87 -17.92
C PRO A 10 14.27 -6.30 -19.18
N TRP A 11 14.04 -6.87 -20.34
CA TRP A 11 14.85 -6.65 -21.55
C TRP A 11 14.44 -5.42 -22.37
N GLN A 12 13.16 -5.12 -22.38
CA GLN A 12 12.61 -4.07 -23.21
C GLN A 12 11.59 -3.25 -22.43
N ASN A 13 11.85 -1.97 -22.25
CA ASN A 13 10.85 -1.00 -21.85
C ASN A 13 10.57 -0.07 -23.04
N LYS A 14 9.31 -0.02 -23.49
CA LYS A 14 8.87 0.78 -24.63
C LYS A 14 8.67 2.26 -24.28
N LEU A 15 8.73 2.61 -23.02
CA LEU A 15 8.59 3.98 -22.49
C LEU A 15 7.33 4.71 -22.99
N LEU A 16 6.21 4.00 -23.20
CA LEU A 16 4.97 4.59 -23.69
C LEU A 16 4.33 5.57 -22.70
N ASP A 17 4.69 5.47 -21.43
CA ASP A 17 4.29 6.40 -20.39
C ASP A 17 5.25 7.59 -20.23
N GLY A 18 6.38 7.57 -20.95
CA GLY A 18 7.38 8.63 -20.97
C GLY A 18 8.45 8.54 -19.87
N PHE A 19 8.46 7.47 -19.04
CA PHE A 19 9.37 7.35 -17.90
C PHE A 19 10.13 6.01 -17.91
N GLU A 20 11.44 6.09 -17.76
CA GLU A 20 12.29 4.91 -17.60
C GLU A 20 12.25 4.37 -16.16
N GLY A 21 12.15 5.26 -15.21
CA GLY A 21 12.09 4.98 -13.78
C GLY A 21 10.84 5.54 -13.12
N THR A 22 11.00 6.16 -11.96
CA THR A 22 9.89 6.83 -11.28
C THR A 22 9.44 8.09 -12.03
N SER A 23 8.15 8.37 -12.00
CA SER A 23 7.57 9.62 -12.50
C SER A 23 7.36 10.63 -11.36
N PRO A 24 7.32 11.93 -11.64
CA PRO A 24 6.83 12.90 -10.67
C PRO A 24 5.41 12.54 -10.21
N VAL A 25 5.12 12.75 -8.94
CA VAL A 25 3.77 12.47 -8.40
C VAL A 25 2.71 13.29 -9.13
N GLY A 26 1.56 12.66 -9.42
CA GLY A 26 0.47 13.32 -10.14
C GLY A 26 0.68 13.45 -11.65
N SER A 27 1.67 12.78 -12.24
CA SER A 27 1.87 12.78 -13.71
C SER A 27 0.73 12.11 -14.47
N PHE A 28 -0.06 11.28 -13.81
CA PHE A 28 -1.19 10.57 -14.40
C PHE A 28 -2.51 11.04 -13.79
N PRO A 29 -3.64 10.94 -14.54
CA PRO A 29 -4.95 11.31 -14.01
C PRO A 29 -5.29 10.56 -12.71
N PRO A 30 -5.99 11.20 -11.76
CA PRO A 30 -6.45 10.56 -10.55
C PRO A 30 -7.52 9.49 -10.86
N ASN A 31 -7.71 8.58 -9.92
CA ASN A 31 -8.82 7.63 -9.97
C ASN A 31 -10.16 8.32 -9.64
N GLY A 32 -11.27 7.57 -9.67
CA GLY A 32 -12.62 8.08 -9.39
C GLY A 32 -12.82 8.64 -7.97
N TYR A 33 -11.85 8.49 -7.07
CA TYR A 33 -11.83 9.07 -5.72
C TYR A 33 -10.89 10.28 -5.60
N GLY A 34 -10.34 10.78 -6.69
CA GLY A 34 -9.39 11.89 -6.70
C GLY A 34 -7.98 11.53 -6.21
N LEU A 35 -7.64 10.24 -6.15
CA LEU A 35 -6.33 9.78 -5.67
C LEU A 35 -5.39 9.50 -6.85
N PHE A 36 -4.20 10.09 -6.79
CA PHE A 36 -3.14 9.93 -7.79
C PHE A 36 -2.25 8.72 -7.45
N ASP A 37 -1.63 8.14 -8.47
CA ASP A 37 -0.56 7.13 -8.39
C ASP A 37 -0.89 5.92 -7.48
N MET A 38 -2.17 5.52 -7.46
CA MET A 38 -2.61 4.34 -6.69
C MET A 38 -2.17 3.02 -7.31
N ALA A 39 -1.62 3.06 -8.52
CA ALA A 39 -1.05 1.93 -9.24
C ALA A 39 0.21 2.36 -10.01
N GLY A 40 1.27 1.56 -9.95
CA GLY A 40 2.55 1.87 -10.59
C GLY A 40 3.39 2.87 -9.80
N ASN A 41 4.36 3.47 -10.45
CA ASN A 41 5.37 4.38 -9.92
C ASN A 41 6.23 3.72 -8.83
N VAL A 42 5.83 3.76 -7.57
CA VAL A 42 6.51 3.08 -6.47
C VAL A 42 5.53 2.27 -5.65
N TRP A 43 6.00 1.16 -5.08
CA TRP A 43 5.28 0.47 -4.01
C TRP A 43 5.08 1.40 -2.83
N GLU A 44 3.93 1.31 -2.19
CA GLU A 44 3.64 2.14 -1.03
C GLU A 44 3.47 1.31 0.24
N TRP A 45 4.18 1.72 1.27
CA TRP A 45 4.02 1.16 2.60
C TRP A 45 2.60 1.37 3.13
N THR A 46 2.07 0.32 3.73
CA THR A 46 0.82 0.42 4.51
C THR A 46 1.08 0.27 6.00
N SER A 47 0.11 0.60 6.82
CA SER A 47 0.19 0.38 8.27
C SER A 47 0.01 -1.09 8.67
N ASP A 48 -0.45 -1.95 7.76
CA ASP A 48 -0.79 -3.34 8.07
C ASP A 48 0.44 -4.25 8.10
N TRP A 49 0.48 -5.16 9.06
CA TRP A 49 1.44 -6.25 9.08
C TRP A 49 1.02 -7.33 8.08
N TYR A 50 2.01 -7.97 7.47
CA TYR A 50 1.74 -8.98 6.46
C TYR A 50 1.45 -10.35 7.08
N VAL A 51 0.34 -10.95 6.69
CA VAL A 51 0.06 -12.38 6.90
C VAL A 51 -0.33 -13.01 5.58
N HIS A 52 0.01 -14.27 5.38
CA HIS A 52 -0.24 -14.95 4.12
C HIS A 52 -1.74 -15.07 3.81
N ARG A 53 -2.55 -15.34 4.82
CA ARG A 53 -4.02 -15.45 4.71
C ARG A 53 -4.69 -14.58 5.76
N HIS A 54 -5.65 -13.76 5.34
CA HIS A 54 -6.46 -12.96 6.27
C HIS A 54 -7.40 -13.80 7.14
N ALA A 55 -7.77 -14.99 6.67
CA ALA A 55 -8.77 -15.83 7.34
C ALA A 55 -8.36 -16.31 8.74
N ASP A 56 -7.07 -16.36 9.05
CA ASP A 56 -6.58 -16.90 10.31
C ASP A 56 -6.72 -15.91 11.47
N GLU A 57 -7.03 -14.63 11.19
CA GLU A 57 -7.10 -13.55 12.18
C GLU A 57 -8.44 -12.80 12.21
N ILE A 58 -9.27 -13.02 11.24
CA ILE A 58 -10.63 -12.49 11.27
C ILE A 58 -11.39 -13.34 12.27
N VAL A 59 -11.65 -12.78 13.45
CA VAL A 59 -12.59 -13.37 14.41
C VAL A 59 -13.85 -13.76 13.61
N LYS A 60 -14.14 -15.05 13.59
CA LYS A 60 -15.23 -15.64 12.85
C LYS A 60 -16.56 -15.03 13.30
N SER A 61 -16.91 -13.90 12.72
CA SER A 61 -18.32 -13.58 12.55
C SER A 61 -18.82 -14.55 11.48
N CYS A 62 -19.57 -15.54 11.84
CA CYS A 62 -19.97 -16.62 10.93
C CYS A 62 -20.84 -16.14 9.75
N CYS A 63 -21.25 -14.86 9.69
CA CYS A 63 -22.20 -14.34 8.71
C CYS A 63 -22.02 -12.86 8.33
N GLY A 64 -20.93 -12.19 8.72
CA GLY A 64 -20.74 -10.76 8.39
C GLY A 64 -19.40 -10.45 7.74
N PRO A 65 -19.32 -9.40 6.90
CA PRO A 65 -18.03 -8.94 6.35
C PRO A 65 -17.14 -8.46 7.50
N ALA A 66 -15.85 -8.75 7.38
CA ALA A 66 -14.85 -8.24 8.33
C ALA A 66 -14.84 -6.71 8.34
N VAL A 67 -15.05 -6.12 9.50
CA VAL A 67 -14.99 -4.66 9.68
C VAL A 67 -13.56 -4.26 10.01
N ASN A 68 -12.91 -3.46 9.12
CA ASN A 68 -11.52 -3.00 9.27
C ASN A 68 -10.53 -4.14 9.61
N PRO A 69 -10.42 -5.18 8.79
CA PRO A 69 -9.53 -6.30 9.06
C PRO A 69 -8.07 -5.83 9.00
N ARG A 70 -7.49 -5.56 10.16
CA ARG A 70 -6.10 -5.15 10.29
C ARG A 70 -5.33 -6.16 11.10
N ILE A 71 -4.16 -6.51 10.63
CA ILE A 71 -3.21 -7.31 11.39
C ILE A 71 -2.39 -6.35 12.24
N ALA A 72 -2.62 -6.40 13.55
CA ALA A 72 -2.01 -5.47 14.50
C ALA A 72 -0.65 -5.96 15.06
N SER A 73 -0.38 -7.27 15.00
CA SER A 73 0.81 -7.85 15.63
C SER A 73 1.96 -8.04 14.64
N PRO A 74 3.15 -7.48 14.91
CA PRO A 74 4.36 -7.71 14.11
C PRO A 74 4.82 -9.17 14.17
N ASP A 75 4.60 -9.87 15.29
CA ASP A 75 5.11 -11.23 15.51
C ASP A 75 4.53 -12.27 14.56
N LYS A 76 3.36 -12.00 13.99
CA LYS A 76 2.71 -12.86 13.01
C LYS A 76 3.16 -12.61 11.58
N SER A 77 3.99 -11.60 11.36
CA SER A 77 4.42 -11.16 10.03
C SER A 77 5.79 -11.66 9.61
N TYR A 78 6.49 -12.41 10.47
CA TYR A 78 7.78 -13.02 10.13
C TYR A 78 7.66 -14.00 8.95
N ASP A 79 8.75 -14.16 8.18
CA ASP A 79 8.74 -15.14 7.11
C ASP A 79 8.93 -16.55 7.69
N PRO A 80 7.93 -17.44 7.59
CA PRO A 80 8.05 -18.80 8.10
C PRO A 80 9.07 -19.66 7.33
N ARG A 81 9.46 -19.22 6.12
CA ARG A 81 10.48 -19.89 5.31
C ARG A 81 11.91 -19.51 5.72
N GLN A 82 12.04 -18.46 6.54
CA GLN A 82 13.32 -17.95 7.03
C GLN A 82 13.24 -17.70 8.55
N PRO A 83 13.04 -18.74 9.36
CA PRO A 83 12.77 -18.61 10.79
C PRO A 83 13.93 -17.99 11.59
N GLN A 84 15.14 -18.02 11.02
CA GLN A 84 16.34 -17.41 11.59
C GLN A 84 16.32 -15.87 11.52
N PHE A 85 15.55 -15.30 10.58
CA PHE A 85 15.41 -13.84 10.44
C PHE A 85 14.07 -13.38 10.97
N ARG A 86 14.06 -12.86 12.19
CA ARG A 86 12.85 -12.36 12.86
C ARG A 86 12.61 -10.88 12.56
N ILE A 87 12.61 -10.53 11.28
CA ILE A 87 12.32 -9.17 10.81
C ILE A 87 10.84 -9.11 10.44
N PRO A 88 10.03 -8.26 11.10
CA PRO A 88 8.62 -8.12 10.76
C PRO A 88 8.43 -7.59 9.35
N ARG A 89 7.34 -7.99 8.69
CA ARG A 89 7.02 -7.54 7.33
C ARG A 89 5.73 -6.74 7.32
N LYS A 90 5.77 -5.59 6.68
CA LYS A 90 4.60 -4.79 6.35
C LYS A 90 4.06 -5.17 4.98
N VAL A 91 2.80 -4.82 4.76
CA VAL A 91 2.20 -4.90 3.42
C VAL A 91 2.62 -3.67 2.63
N VAL A 92 3.09 -3.88 1.40
CA VAL A 92 3.21 -2.84 0.38
C VAL A 92 2.19 -3.07 -0.73
N LYS A 93 1.70 -1.97 -1.31
CA LYS A 93 0.60 -1.94 -2.29
C LYS A 93 0.96 -1.12 -3.51
N GLY A 94 0.17 -1.23 -4.56
CA GLY A 94 0.20 -0.38 -5.74
C GLY A 94 1.09 -0.89 -6.87
N GLY A 95 2.09 -1.71 -6.60
CA GLY A 95 3.11 -2.04 -7.60
C GLY A 95 4.09 -0.89 -7.83
N SER A 96 4.96 -1.02 -8.82
CA SER A 96 5.94 0.00 -9.17
C SER A 96 6.15 0.09 -10.68
N PHE A 97 6.97 1.01 -11.13
CA PHE A 97 7.39 1.12 -12.53
C PHE A 97 8.05 -0.15 -13.08
N LEU A 98 8.51 -1.06 -12.21
CA LEU A 98 9.06 -2.36 -12.59
C LEU A 98 8.02 -3.46 -12.81
N CYS A 99 6.73 -3.19 -12.55
CA CYS A 99 5.67 -4.17 -12.73
C CYS A 99 5.22 -4.25 -14.18
N ALA A 100 5.46 -5.41 -14.80
CA ALA A 100 5.08 -5.69 -16.18
C ALA A 100 3.98 -6.76 -16.26
N PRO A 101 3.11 -6.74 -17.28
CA PRO A 101 2.08 -7.76 -17.49
C PRO A 101 2.62 -9.19 -17.61
N ASN A 102 3.79 -9.35 -18.22
CA ASN A 102 4.47 -10.64 -18.39
C ASN A 102 5.28 -11.10 -17.20
N TYR A 103 5.48 -10.22 -16.19
CA TYR A 103 6.31 -10.53 -15.02
C TYR A 103 5.50 -10.51 -13.72
N CYS A 104 4.84 -9.39 -13.41
CA CYS A 104 4.03 -9.30 -12.20
C CYS A 104 2.82 -8.37 -12.40
N LEU A 105 1.63 -8.86 -12.12
CA LEU A 105 0.41 -8.06 -12.14
C LEU A 105 0.11 -7.45 -10.75
N ARG A 106 1.15 -7.05 -10.00
CA ARG A 106 1.00 -6.62 -8.59
C ARG A 106 0.53 -5.18 -8.42
N TYR A 107 0.43 -4.42 -9.51
CA TYR A 107 -0.23 -3.11 -9.53
C TYR A 107 -1.77 -3.20 -9.40
N ARG A 108 -2.34 -4.41 -9.45
CA ARG A 108 -3.79 -4.60 -9.26
C ARG A 108 -4.20 -4.30 -7.81
N PRO A 109 -5.38 -3.69 -7.57
CA PRO A 109 -5.83 -3.30 -6.23
C PRO A 109 -5.86 -4.43 -5.19
N ALA A 110 -6.17 -5.67 -5.63
CA ALA A 110 -6.19 -6.83 -4.75
C ALA A 110 -4.78 -7.34 -4.36
N ALA A 111 -3.74 -7.00 -5.14
CA ALA A 111 -2.39 -7.47 -4.89
C ALA A 111 -1.80 -6.83 -3.64
N ARG A 112 -1.04 -7.59 -2.88
CA ARG A 112 -0.27 -7.16 -1.72
C ARG A 112 1.03 -7.94 -1.64
N GLN A 113 2.10 -7.30 -1.22
CA GLN A 113 3.44 -7.86 -1.15
C GLN A 113 3.97 -7.71 0.27
N PRO A 114 4.63 -8.76 0.83
CA PRO A 114 5.37 -8.61 2.07
C PRO A 114 6.68 -7.86 1.82
N GLN A 115 6.99 -6.92 2.70
CA GLN A 115 8.27 -6.23 2.70
C GLN A 115 8.81 -6.11 4.12
N MET A 116 10.08 -6.50 4.34
CA MET A 116 10.76 -6.35 5.61
C MET A 116 10.89 -4.86 5.94
N ILE A 117 10.66 -4.50 7.21
CA ILE A 117 10.62 -3.09 7.63
C ILE A 117 11.96 -2.38 7.60
N ASP A 118 13.05 -3.11 7.52
CA ASP A 118 14.43 -2.61 7.44
C ASP A 118 14.91 -2.46 5.98
N THR A 119 14.00 -2.57 5.01
CA THR A 119 14.34 -2.50 3.59
C THR A 119 14.10 -1.09 3.02
N ALA A 120 15.08 -0.58 2.29
CA ALA A 120 14.95 0.60 1.44
C ALA A 120 15.27 0.23 -0.01
N MET A 121 14.43 0.67 -0.95
CA MET A 121 14.61 0.44 -2.39
C MET A 121 14.12 1.66 -3.17
N SER A 122 14.71 1.90 -4.36
CA SER A 122 14.34 3.04 -5.23
C SER A 122 12.89 3.01 -5.73
N HIS A 123 12.24 1.84 -5.67
CA HIS A 123 10.85 1.64 -6.10
C HIS A 123 9.87 1.40 -4.96
N ILE A 124 10.24 1.80 -3.73
CA ILE A 124 9.36 1.75 -2.54
C ILE A 124 9.30 3.14 -1.92
N GLY A 125 8.08 3.61 -1.66
CA GLY A 125 7.80 4.90 -1.04
C GLY A 125 6.63 4.80 -0.06
N PHE A 126 6.06 5.93 0.28
CA PHE A 126 4.89 6.03 1.16
C PHE A 126 4.10 7.29 0.85
N ARG A 127 2.84 7.29 1.26
CA ARG A 127 2.00 8.50 1.36
C ARG A 127 1.46 8.65 2.76
N CYS A 128 1.42 9.90 3.23
CA CYS A 128 0.79 10.24 4.50
C CYS A 128 -0.71 10.46 4.32
N ILE A 129 -1.49 10.08 5.33
CA ILE A 129 -2.90 10.40 5.42
C ILE A 129 -3.16 11.20 6.70
N ILE A 130 -3.97 12.23 6.60
CA ILE A 130 -4.46 12.98 7.76
C ILE A 130 -5.85 12.43 8.08
N ARG A 131 -6.03 11.98 9.31
CA ARG A 131 -7.35 11.61 9.82
C ARG A 131 -7.89 12.77 10.62
N THR A 132 -8.89 13.45 10.09
CA THR A 132 -9.68 14.37 10.90
C THR A 132 -10.39 13.57 12.00
N PRO A 133 -10.24 13.94 13.29
CA PRO A 133 -11.08 13.33 14.33
C PRO A 133 -12.55 13.47 13.90
N LYS A 134 -13.32 12.40 14.07
CA LYS A 134 -14.78 12.53 13.94
C LYS A 134 -15.23 13.50 15.02
N THR A 135 -15.47 14.75 14.68
CA THR A 135 -16.08 15.71 15.57
C THR A 135 -17.50 15.20 15.85
N VAL A 136 -17.73 14.79 17.08
CA VAL A 136 -19.10 14.53 17.56
C VAL A 136 -19.81 15.90 17.52
N PRO A 137 -20.98 16.02 16.86
CA PRO A 137 -21.73 17.27 16.88
C PRO A 137 -21.98 17.69 18.33
N GLY A 138 -21.40 18.78 18.79
CA GLY A 138 -21.46 19.28 20.17
C GLY A 138 -20.13 19.65 20.79
N GLU A 139 -19.00 19.02 20.44
CA GLU A 139 -17.69 19.32 21.05
C GLU A 139 -16.93 20.48 20.39
N VAL A 140 -17.34 20.91 19.20
CA VAL A 140 -16.67 22.01 18.47
C VAL A 140 -16.83 23.35 19.18
N LEU A 141 -17.96 23.59 19.85
CA LEU A 141 -18.25 24.86 20.53
C LEU A 141 -17.53 25.03 21.87
N GLU A 142 -17.18 23.94 22.53
CA GLU A 142 -16.53 23.99 23.83
C GLU A 142 -15.02 24.22 23.73
N ASN A 143 -14.39 23.70 22.68
CA ASN A 143 -12.95 23.91 22.45
C ASN A 143 -12.61 25.31 21.92
N LEU A 144 -13.51 25.97 21.20
CA LEU A 144 -13.33 27.37 20.76
C LEU A 144 -13.47 28.35 21.91
N ARG A 145 -14.17 28.02 23.01
CA ARG A 145 -14.32 28.87 24.19
C ARG A 145 -13.13 28.83 25.16
N LYS A 146 -12.22 27.88 24.98
CA LYS A 146 -11.02 27.73 25.84
C LYS A 146 -9.77 28.40 25.27
N ILE A 147 -9.88 29.03 24.07
CA ILE A 147 -8.77 29.71 23.38
C ILE A 147 -8.99 31.23 23.31
N SER A 148 -10.08 31.72 23.84
CA SER A 148 -10.36 33.14 24.09
C SER A 148 -10.26 33.40 25.62
#